data_1511a51ed1bddf12e241dcd1c6b3d941
#
_entry.id   1511a51ed1bddf12e241dcd1c6b3d941
#
_cell.length_a   1.000
_cell.length_b   1.000
_cell.length_c   1.000
_cell.angle_alpha   90.00
_cell.angle_beta   90.00
_cell.angle_gamma   90.00
#
_symmetry.space_group_name_H-M   'P 1'
#
loop_
_entity.id
_entity.type
_entity.pdbx_description
1 polymer ?
#
loop_
_entity_poly.entity_id
_entity_poly.type
_entity_poly.pdbx_seq_one_letter_code
_entity_poly.pdbx_strand_id
1 'polypeptide(L)'
;MDRRAADRLLLAAVRRGGAWGGVLATASLLLAGVYVVLPAVMGRAVDAVLGHGDSALWLTLSAVAVALLVVCDTADDYAGAVANSRSTAWLRHTLLGHVLGMGTRAVRRYTPGDLVARLVGNTAQAGSAPSGLVWAVTELIPPVGAVVALALIDPWLCLTFVAGLPLIVLVVRAFVRDVSDLNDRYFATQGRIAARLGDALTGIRTITAAGTTARETGRVLEPLPELHRHGVGMWQAFARVSARDAAIVPLLEVAVLAVAGLELARGRVTPGQMLAASEYVLLATGVSSLVASVNKLAFARATAGRVAEVLGEPTVAHGDARLPSAGGGRLEFRRITVRTAEGGTVLDGVDLDVPAGSLTAVVGRSGSGKSLLAALAGRLTDPDDGEVRLDGVPLAAVDRAELRRSVAYGFERPVLLGETFTDAIGFGPRTPSDAEVSAQAAAARADSFIRTMPEGYATRLTAAPLSGGESQRVGLARAFVQTDPCGRLLVLDDVTASLDTVTEHQIGQVLTGSGALADRTRLVVTHRVSTAARADLVVWMGGGRVRRRGTHRELWADPEYRAIFRPERGPLRPERGLGGGMP
;
A
#
# COMPACT_ATOMS: atom_id res chain seq x y z
N MET A 1 -3.63 -17.28 -5.52
CA MET A 1 -2.60 -16.74 -4.59
C MET A 1 -1.47 -17.75 -4.46
N ASP A 2 -0.24 -17.38 -4.75
CA ASP A 2 0.92 -18.25 -4.59
C ASP A 2 1.28 -18.39 -3.10
N ARG A 3 0.86 -19.51 -2.49
CA ARG A 3 1.13 -19.80 -1.06
C ARG A 3 2.62 -19.81 -0.75
N ARG A 4 3.46 -20.22 -1.70
CA ARG A 4 4.93 -20.26 -1.54
C ARG A 4 5.55 -18.87 -1.48
N ALA A 5 4.99 -17.88 -2.19
CA ALA A 5 5.45 -16.50 -2.13
C ALA A 5 5.14 -15.86 -0.77
N ALA A 6 3.93 -16.07 -0.24
CA ALA A 6 3.56 -15.63 1.10
C ALA A 6 4.47 -16.23 2.18
N ASP A 7 4.73 -17.54 2.13
CA ASP A 7 5.58 -18.24 3.11
C ASP A 7 7.04 -17.74 3.05
N ARG A 8 7.58 -17.50 1.84
CA ARG A 8 8.93 -16.92 1.67
C ARG A 8 9.02 -15.50 2.25
N LEU A 9 7.98 -14.68 2.04
CA LEU A 9 7.92 -13.32 2.56
C LEU A 9 7.85 -13.32 4.09
N LEU A 10 7.04 -14.22 4.69
CA LEU A 10 6.98 -14.37 6.14
C LEU A 10 8.32 -14.82 6.75
N LEU A 11 8.97 -15.82 6.15
CA LEU A 11 10.30 -16.25 6.61
C LEU A 11 11.34 -15.14 6.52
N ALA A 12 11.29 -14.32 5.46
CA ALA A 12 12.13 -13.14 5.34
C ALA A 12 11.81 -12.11 6.44
N ALA A 13 10.53 -11.88 6.73
CA ALA A 13 10.08 -10.98 7.78
C ALA A 13 10.56 -11.45 9.17
N VAL A 14 10.44 -12.75 9.47
CA VAL A 14 10.96 -13.33 10.74
C VAL A 14 12.47 -13.13 10.87
N ARG A 15 13.25 -13.38 9.81
CA ARG A 15 14.70 -13.17 9.80
C ARG A 15 15.08 -11.70 10.03
N ARG A 16 14.25 -10.75 9.58
CA ARG A 16 14.48 -9.31 9.78
C ARG A 16 14.18 -8.81 11.19
N GLY A 17 13.52 -9.60 12.04
CA GLY A 17 13.47 -9.40 13.48
C GLY A 17 14.89 -9.36 14.12
N GLY A 18 15.88 -10.02 13.48
CA GLY A 18 17.30 -9.97 13.84
C GLY A 18 17.56 -10.58 15.22
N ALA A 19 18.50 -9.99 15.98
CA ALA A 19 18.85 -10.44 17.33
C ALA A 19 17.65 -10.44 18.29
N TRP A 20 16.69 -9.52 18.10
CA TRP A 20 15.49 -9.45 18.94
C TRP A 20 14.56 -10.65 18.75
N GLY A 21 14.58 -11.29 17.59
CA GLY A 21 13.88 -12.58 17.38
C GLY A 21 14.49 -13.70 18.23
N GLY A 22 15.82 -13.69 18.41
CA GLY A 22 16.52 -14.62 19.32
C GLY A 22 16.23 -14.33 20.79
N VAL A 23 16.23 -13.05 21.20
CA VAL A 23 15.86 -12.65 22.57
C VAL A 23 14.41 -13.04 22.87
N LEU A 24 13.48 -12.80 21.92
CA LEU A 24 12.09 -13.21 22.03
C LEU A 24 11.98 -14.73 22.23
N ALA A 25 12.61 -15.53 21.37
CA ALA A 25 12.55 -16.99 21.46
C ALA A 25 13.12 -17.52 22.79
N THR A 26 14.21 -16.93 23.29
CA THR A 26 14.80 -17.31 24.58
C THR A 26 13.92 -16.89 25.74
N ALA A 27 13.41 -15.66 25.74
CA ALA A 27 12.51 -15.17 26.79
C ALA A 27 11.22 -16.00 26.86
N SER A 28 10.56 -16.25 25.69
CA SER A 28 9.37 -17.10 25.62
C SER A 28 9.62 -18.54 26.09
N LEU A 29 10.77 -19.13 25.74
CA LEU A 29 11.12 -20.48 26.19
C LEU A 29 11.37 -20.55 27.70
N LEU A 30 12.09 -19.57 28.26
CA LEU A 30 12.30 -19.45 29.69
C LEU A 30 10.97 -19.21 30.42
N LEU A 31 10.14 -18.32 29.92
CA LEU A 31 8.82 -18.03 30.45
C LEU A 31 7.95 -19.30 30.50
N ALA A 32 7.91 -20.05 29.40
CA ALA A 32 7.18 -21.32 29.34
C ALA A 32 7.71 -22.36 30.34
N GLY A 33 9.05 -22.41 30.55
CA GLY A 33 9.68 -23.26 31.55
C GLY A 33 9.31 -22.84 33.00
N VAL A 34 9.28 -21.54 33.26
CA VAL A 34 8.88 -21.03 34.59
C VAL A 34 7.41 -21.35 34.88
N TYR A 35 6.52 -21.21 33.90
CA TYR A 35 5.11 -21.60 34.06
C TYR A 35 4.92 -23.08 34.44
N VAL A 36 5.75 -23.97 33.88
CA VAL A 36 5.70 -25.42 34.23
C VAL A 36 6.30 -25.71 35.61
N VAL A 37 7.38 -25.02 36.01
CA VAL A 37 8.07 -25.28 37.24
C VAL A 37 7.44 -24.59 38.47
N LEU A 38 6.83 -23.44 38.29
CA LEU A 38 6.28 -22.60 39.36
C LEU A 38 5.27 -23.33 40.25
N PRO A 39 4.26 -24.05 39.74
CA PRO A 39 3.30 -24.76 40.59
C PRO A 39 3.95 -25.82 41.46
N ALA A 40 4.95 -26.54 40.94
CA ALA A 40 5.69 -27.54 41.72
C ALA A 40 6.52 -26.90 42.86
N VAL A 41 7.15 -25.77 42.61
CA VAL A 41 7.93 -25.04 43.61
C VAL A 41 7.00 -24.47 44.70
N MET A 42 5.87 -23.89 44.31
CA MET A 42 4.84 -23.39 45.23
C MET A 42 4.24 -24.52 46.08
N GLY A 43 3.97 -25.68 45.49
CA GLY A 43 3.49 -26.86 46.21
C GLY A 43 4.50 -27.32 47.26
N ARG A 44 5.79 -27.41 46.91
CA ARG A 44 6.84 -27.75 47.87
C ARG A 44 7.02 -26.70 48.98
N ALA A 45 6.80 -25.42 48.67
CA ALA A 45 6.83 -24.36 49.69
C ALA A 45 5.68 -24.54 50.70
N VAL A 46 4.49 -24.93 50.27
CA VAL A 46 3.36 -25.25 51.17
C VAL A 46 3.70 -26.45 52.04
N ASP A 47 4.22 -27.55 51.49
CA ASP A 47 4.60 -28.73 52.25
C ASP A 47 5.70 -28.42 53.28
N ALA A 48 6.67 -27.59 52.92
CA ALA A 48 7.73 -27.17 53.84
C ALA A 48 7.21 -26.32 55.02
N VAL A 49 6.25 -25.42 54.76
CA VAL A 49 5.60 -24.63 55.83
C VAL A 49 4.76 -25.52 56.75
N LEU A 50 4.17 -26.61 56.24
CA LEU A 50 3.43 -27.59 57.04
C LEU A 50 4.33 -28.57 57.83
N GLY A 51 5.66 -28.35 57.82
CA GLY A 51 6.59 -29.11 58.63
C GLY A 51 7.35 -30.23 57.88
N HIS A 52 7.28 -30.25 56.56
CA HIS A 52 7.90 -31.30 55.74
C HIS A 52 9.20 -30.85 55.01
N GLY A 53 9.94 -29.85 55.55
CA GLY A 53 11.19 -29.42 54.94
C GLY A 53 11.67 -28.01 55.32
N ASP A 54 12.67 -27.51 54.59
CA ASP A 54 13.22 -26.15 54.76
C ASP A 54 12.28 -25.11 54.09
N SER A 55 11.45 -24.46 54.90
CA SER A 55 10.48 -23.47 54.44
C SER A 55 11.16 -22.22 53.87
N ALA A 56 12.32 -21.79 54.41
CA ALA A 56 13.01 -20.60 53.92
C ALA A 56 13.55 -20.81 52.48
N LEU A 57 14.08 -21.99 52.20
CA LEU A 57 14.59 -22.34 50.87
C LEU A 57 13.45 -22.30 49.81
N TRP A 58 12.31 -22.98 50.06
CA TRP A 58 11.24 -23.09 49.09
C TRP A 58 10.47 -21.80 48.90
N LEU A 59 10.32 -20.98 49.95
CA LEU A 59 9.75 -19.64 49.84
C LEU A 59 10.66 -18.70 49.02
N THR A 60 11.98 -18.77 49.23
CA THR A 60 12.92 -17.98 48.41
C THR A 60 12.92 -18.42 46.95
N LEU A 61 12.90 -19.74 46.69
CA LEU A 61 12.77 -20.25 45.30
C LEU A 61 11.48 -19.82 44.65
N SER A 62 10.35 -19.82 45.38
CA SER A 62 9.05 -19.32 44.86
C SER A 62 9.14 -17.83 44.52
N ALA A 63 9.73 -17.02 45.40
CA ALA A 63 9.90 -15.59 45.14
C ALA A 63 10.80 -15.32 43.92
N VAL A 64 11.91 -16.09 43.80
CA VAL A 64 12.80 -16.01 42.62
C VAL A 64 12.07 -16.43 41.34
N ALA A 65 11.27 -17.51 41.38
CA ALA A 65 10.52 -17.97 40.23
C ALA A 65 9.49 -16.92 39.78
N VAL A 66 8.78 -16.28 40.73
CA VAL A 66 7.84 -15.18 40.42
C VAL A 66 8.58 -13.95 39.84
N ALA A 67 9.72 -13.58 40.42
CA ALA A 67 10.55 -12.49 39.91
C ALA A 67 11.04 -12.80 38.48
N LEU A 68 11.49 -14.04 38.24
CA LEU A 68 11.92 -14.50 36.90
C LEU A 68 10.76 -14.49 35.90
N LEU A 69 9.55 -14.89 36.33
CA LEU A 69 8.34 -14.82 35.50
C LEU A 69 8.09 -13.39 35.04
N VAL A 70 8.09 -12.41 35.95
CA VAL A 70 7.86 -10.99 35.60
C VAL A 70 8.93 -10.46 34.66
N VAL A 71 10.19 -10.80 34.89
CA VAL A 71 11.30 -10.36 34.03
C VAL A 71 11.20 -10.99 32.64
N CYS A 72 10.94 -12.31 32.56
CA CYS A 72 10.82 -13.00 31.28
C CYS A 72 9.60 -12.53 30.51
N ASP A 73 8.45 -12.32 31.15
CA ASP A 73 7.22 -11.82 30.54
C ASP A 73 7.44 -10.42 29.95
N THR A 74 8.02 -9.51 30.73
CA THR A 74 8.37 -8.16 30.26
C THR A 74 9.37 -8.20 29.10
N ALA A 75 10.37 -9.09 29.17
CA ALA A 75 11.36 -9.24 28.11
C ALA A 75 10.75 -9.83 26.83
N ASP A 76 9.82 -10.78 26.97
CA ASP A 76 9.08 -11.40 25.86
C ASP A 76 8.23 -10.37 25.11
N ASP A 77 7.41 -9.61 25.83
CA ASP A 77 6.58 -8.55 25.26
C ASP A 77 7.41 -7.48 24.55
N TYR A 78 8.47 -7.00 25.22
CA TYR A 78 9.35 -5.97 24.65
C TYR A 78 10.08 -6.47 23.40
N ALA A 79 10.68 -7.66 23.47
CA ALA A 79 11.39 -8.25 22.35
C ALA A 79 10.45 -8.54 21.17
N GLY A 80 9.24 -9.02 21.46
CA GLY A 80 8.18 -9.24 20.49
C GLY A 80 7.77 -7.95 19.78
N ALA A 81 7.54 -6.87 20.55
CA ALA A 81 7.20 -5.56 20.00
C ALA A 81 8.31 -5.01 19.08
N VAL A 82 9.58 -5.09 19.50
CA VAL A 82 10.73 -4.62 18.70
C VAL A 82 10.92 -5.48 17.45
N ALA A 83 10.84 -6.80 17.54
CA ALA A 83 10.98 -7.71 16.41
C ALA A 83 9.89 -7.45 15.36
N ASN A 84 8.63 -7.32 15.80
CA ASN A 84 7.49 -7.02 14.93
C ASN A 84 7.62 -5.64 14.27
N SER A 85 8.06 -4.61 15.01
CA SER A 85 8.26 -3.26 14.48
C SER A 85 9.33 -3.22 13.38
N ARG A 86 10.46 -3.92 13.60
CA ARG A 86 11.54 -4.04 12.59
C ARG A 86 11.07 -4.76 11.34
N SER A 87 10.35 -5.86 11.49
CA SER A 87 9.75 -6.61 10.40
C SER A 87 8.77 -5.75 9.59
N THR A 88 7.89 -5.03 10.29
CA THR A 88 6.91 -4.14 9.67
C THR A 88 7.60 -3.00 8.91
N ALA A 89 8.60 -2.36 9.50
CA ALA A 89 9.37 -1.29 8.87
C ALA A 89 10.06 -1.79 7.59
N TRP A 90 10.68 -2.97 7.65
CA TRP A 90 11.29 -3.58 6.47
C TRP A 90 10.27 -3.89 5.38
N LEU A 91 9.11 -4.48 5.72
CA LEU A 91 8.04 -4.77 4.76
C LEU A 91 7.52 -3.49 4.10
N ARG A 92 7.30 -2.43 4.88
CA ARG A 92 6.87 -1.12 4.38
C ARG A 92 7.88 -0.52 3.43
N HIS A 93 9.16 -0.51 3.82
CA HIS A 93 10.23 0.02 2.98
C HIS A 93 10.33 -0.76 1.65
N THR A 94 10.30 -2.09 1.73
CA THR A 94 10.38 -2.96 0.55
C THR A 94 9.18 -2.76 -0.38
N LEU A 95 7.96 -2.76 0.19
CA LEU A 95 6.74 -2.58 -0.60
C LEU A 95 6.67 -1.18 -1.23
N LEU A 96 6.99 -0.12 -0.46
CA LEU A 96 7.00 1.25 -0.98
C LEU A 96 8.02 1.41 -2.11
N GLY A 97 9.24 0.94 -1.92
CA GLY A 97 10.27 0.98 -2.96
C GLY A 97 9.84 0.23 -4.22
N HIS A 98 9.19 -0.93 -4.06
CA HIS A 98 8.68 -1.73 -5.18
C HIS A 98 7.54 -1.01 -5.91
N VAL A 99 6.54 -0.48 -5.18
CA VAL A 99 5.40 0.27 -5.77
C VAL A 99 5.90 1.48 -6.56
N LEU A 100 6.84 2.25 -6.01
CA LEU A 100 7.45 3.37 -6.73
C LEU A 100 8.28 2.89 -7.94
N GLY A 101 8.89 1.70 -7.85
CA GLY A 101 9.61 1.06 -8.96
C GLY A 101 8.71 0.56 -10.09
N MET A 102 7.45 0.25 -9.83
CA MET A 102 6.45 -0.13 -10.86
C MET A 102 6.06 1.06 -11.75
N GLY A 103 6.29 2.30 -11.28
CA GLY A 103 5.92 3.50 -12.01
C GLY A 103 4.41 3.61 -12.24
N THR A 104 4.00 4.04 -13.44
CA THR A 104 2.56 4.22 -13.78
C THR A 104 1.76 2.93 -13.82
N ARG A 105 2.42 1.76 -13.89
CA ARG A 105 1.75 0.44 -13.84
C ARG A 105 1.05 0.21 -12.51
N ALA A 106 1.62 0.71 -11.39
CA ALA A 106 1.02 0.58 -10.07
C ALA A 106 -0.40 1.15 -10.02
N VAL A 107 -0.58 2.38 -10.54
CA VAL A 107 -1.87 3.10 -10.52
C VAL A 107 -2.89 2.52 -11.52
N ARG A 108 -2.42 1.85 -12.57
CA ARG A 108 -3.30 1.18 -13.54
C ARG A 108 -3.90 -0.11 -12.99
N ARG A 109 -3.17 -0.83 -12.15
CA ARG A 109 -3.57 -2.15 -11.64
C ARG A 109 -4.21 -2.10 -10.25
N TYR A 110 -3.75 -1.17 -9.40
CA TYR A 110 -4.21 -1.01 -8.03
C TYR A 110 -4.74 0.39 -7.80
N THR A 111 -5.83 0.51 -7.05
CA THR A 111 -6.27 1.83 -6.60
C THR A 111 -5.33 2.38 -5.54
N PRO A 112 -5.14 3.70 -5.43
CA PRO A 112 -4.32 4.30 -4.37
C PRO A 112 -4.73 3.87 -2.97
N GLY A 113 -6.04 3.74 -2.71
CA GLY A 113 -6.56 3.26 -1.43
C GLY A 113 -6.17 1.81 -1.10
N ASP A 114 -6.16 0.90 -2.10
CA ASP A 114 -5.72 -0.49 -1.93
C ASP A 114 -4.23 -0.55 -1.62
N LEU A 115 -3.40 0.23 -2.33
CA LEU A 115 -1.96 0.30 -2.05
C LEU A 115 -1.66 0.82 -0.65
N VAL A 116 -2.38 1.86 -0.20
CA VAL A 116 -2.26 2.39 1.16
C VAL A 116 -2.70 1.35 2.20
N ALA A 117 -3.81 0.66 1.98
CA ALA A 117 -4.27 -0.41 2.86
C ALA A 117 -3.24 -1.55 2.97
N ARG A 118 -2.62 -1.93 1.86
CA ARG A 118 -1.52 -2.93 1.84
C ARG A 118 -0.28 -2.42 2.56
N LEU A 119 0.11 -1.16 2.33
CA LEU A 119 1.30 -0.57 2.93
C LEU A 119 1.16 -0.34 4.44
N VAL A 120 -0.01 0.06 4.93
CA VAL A 120 -0.21 0.39 6.35
C VAL A 120 -0.74 -0.82 7.12
N GLY A 121 -1.83 -1.42 6.65
CA GLY A 121 -2.54 -2.50 7.35
C GLY A 121 -1.91 -3.87 7.14
N ASN A 122 -1.80 -4.33 5.88
CA ASN A 122 -1.34 -5.69 5.62
C ASN A 122 0.13 -5.91 5.99
N THR A 123 1.00 -4.89 5.82
CA THR A 123 2.39 -4.98 6.27
C THR A 123 2.52 -5.05 7.79
N ALA A 124 1.66 -4.35 8.55
CA ALA A 124 1.66 -4.41 10.01
C ALA A 124 1.26 -5.82 10.50
N GLN A 125 0.22 -6.39 9.89
CA GLN A 125 -0.23 -7.74 10.23
C GLN A 125 0.79 -8.82 9.82
N ALA A 126 1.34 -8.74 8.60
CA ALA A 126 2.40 -9.65 8.17
C ALA A 126 3.68 -9.49 9.00
N GLY A 127 3.97 -8.26 9.45
CA GLY A 127 5.11 -7.93 10.32
C GLY A 127 5.01 -8.48 11.74
N SER A 128 3.82 -8.95 12.18
CA SER A 128 3.66 -9.65 13.46
C SER A 128 4.08 -11.14 13.41
N ALA A 129 4.53 -11.62 12.26
CA ALA A 129 4.97 -13.01 12.09
C ALA A 129 6.09 -13.45 13.06
N PRO A 130 7.11 -12.64 13.44
CA PRO A 130 8.12 -13.05 14.40
C PRO A 130 7.53 -13.50 15.73
N SER A 131 6.69 -12.68 16.37
CA SER A 131 6.04 -13.05 17.63
C SER A 131 5.02 -14.17 17.44
N GLY A 132 4.23 -14.13 16.37
CA GLY A 132 3.24 -15.17 16.08
C GLY A 132 3.86 -16.57 15.93
N LEU A 133 5.02 -16.67 15.28
CA LEU A 133 5.73 -17.94 15.12
C LEU A 133 6.31 -18.46 16.44
N VAL A 134 6.97 -17.59 17.20
CA VAL A 134 7.59 -17.98 18.50
C VAL A 134 6.49 -18.42 19.47
N TRP A 135 5.45 -17.60 19.64
CA TRP A 135 4.37 -17.91 20.59
C TRP A 135 3.57 -19.16 20.18
N ALA A 136 3.31 -19.38 18.88
CA ALA A 136 2.63 -20.61 18.44
C ALA A 136 3.38 -21.89 18.82
N VAL A 137 4.70 -21.81 19.01
CA VAL A 137 5.53 -22.95 19.43
C VAL A 137 5.66 -23.01 20.95
N THR A 138 5.99 -21.87 21.60
CA THR A 138 6.28 -21.84 23.03
C THR A 138 5.04 -21.97 23.90
N GLU A 139 3.88 -21.48 23.46
CA GLU A 139 2.60 -21.63 24.17
C GLU A 139 2.07 -23.09 24.22
N LEU A 140 2.64 -23.99 23.44
CA LEU A 140 2.35 -25.40 23.55
C LEU A 140 3.05 -26.08 24.74
N ILE A 141 4.14 -25.49 25.23
CA ILE A 141 4.97 -26.08 26.28
C ILE A 141 4.24 -26.12 27.64
N PRO A 142 3.61 -25.04 28.13
CA PRO A 142 2.94 -25.05 29.42
C PRO A 142 1.80 -26.07 29.53
N PRO A 143 0.85 -26.20 28.58
CA PRO A 143 -0.20 -27.21 28.65
C PRO A 143 0.35 -28.65 28.64
N VAL A 144 1.33 -28.94 27.75
CA VAL A 144 1.94 -30.25 27.69
C VAL A 144 2.74 -30.55 28.96
N GLY A 145 3.51 -29.59 29.45
CA GLY A 145 4.26 -29.69 30.70
C GLY A 145 3.34 -29.92 31.90
N ALA A 146 2.18 -29.25 31.94
CA ALA A 146 1.21 -29.43 33.00
C ALA A 146 0.60 -30.85 33.01
N VAL A 147 0.28 -31.42 31.86
CA VAL A 147 -0.21 -32.81 31.76
C VAL A 147 0.85 -33.79 32.21
N VAL A 148 2.11 -33.59 31.82
CA VAL A 148 3.24 -34.41 32.28
C VAL A 148 3.45 -34.27 33.80
N ALA A 149 3.38 -33.06 34.34
CA ALA A 149 3.49 -32.81 35.76
C ALA A 149 2.38 -33.48 36.58
N LEU A 150 1.13 -33.43 36.11
CA LEU A 150 0.02 -34.16 36.72
C LEU A 150 0.26 -35.67 36.74
N ALA A 151 0.80 -36.25 35.64
CA ALA A 151 1.14 -37.67 35.56
C ALA A 151 2.28 -38.04 36.54
N LEU A 152 3.23 -37.13 36.80
CA LEU A 152 4.34 -37.33 37.74
C LEU A 152 3.91 -37.18 39.19
N ILE A 153 2.87 -36.40 39.51
CA ILE A 153 2.30 -36.29 40.84
C ILE A 153 1.53 -37.57 41.17
N ASP A 154 0.54 -37.90 40.35
CA ASP A 154 -0.20 -39.15 40.48
C ASP A 154 -0.91 -39.49 39.11
N PRO A 155 -0.79 -40.73 38.62
CA PRO A 155 -1.44 -41.14 37.35
C PRO A 155 -2.96 -40.98 37.31
N TRP A 156 -3.63 -41.08 38.44
CA TRP A 156 -5.10 -40.90 38.47
C TRP A 156 -5.53 -39.45 38.27
N LEU A 157 -4.72 -38.47 38.67
CA LEU A 157 -4.95 -37.04 38.40
C LEU A 157 -4.86 -36.80 36.90
N CYS A 158 -3.79 -37.32 36.26
CA CYS A 158 -3.61 -37.22 34.82
C CYS A 158 -4.77 -37.88 34.04
N LEU A 159 -5.17 -39.12 34.44
CA LEU A 159 -6.25 -39.84 33.81
C LEU A 159 -7.59 -39.07 33.90
N THR A 160 -7.89 -38.49 35.07
CA THR A 160 -9.08 -37.67 35.28
C THR A 160 -9.08 -36.44 34.37
N PHE A 161 -7.93 -35.76 34.25
CA PHE A 161 -7.79 -34.61 33.38
C PHE A 161 -7.97 -35.01 31.90
N VAL A 162 -7.26 -36.05 31.45
CA VAL A 162 -7.33 -36.54 30.06
C VAL A 162 -8.72 -37.03 29.70
N ALA A 163 -9.46 -37.63 30.62
CA ALA A 163 -10.86 -38.03 30.40
C ALA A 163 -11.80 -36.82 30.15
N GLY A 164 -11.48 -35.63 30.72
CA GLY A 164 -12.21 -34.39 30.46
C GLY A 164 -11.78 -33.65 29.18
N LEU A 165 -10.60 -33.94 28.64
CA LEU A 165 -10.03 -33.24 27.48
C LEU A 165 -10.90 -33.30 26.22
N PRO A 166 -11.56 -34.42 25.86
CA PRO A 166 -12.45 -34.49 24.69
C PRO A 166 -13.55 -33.43 24.73
N LEU A 167 -14.09 -33.11 25.92
CA LEU A 167 -15.13 -32.11 26.07
C LEU A 167 -14.60 -30.71 25.74
N ILE A 168 -13.41 -30.37 26.20
CA ILE A 168 -12.72 -29.09 25.88
C ILE A 168 -12.47 -29.01 24.37
N VAL A 169 -11.92 -30.07 23.77
CA VAL A 169 -11.65 -30.12 22.32
C VAL A 169 -12.93 -29.93 21.50
N LEU A 170 -14.05 -30.53 21.92
CA LEU A 170 -15.35 -30.37 21.25
C LEU A 170 -15.81 -28.90 21.26
N VAL A 171 -15.67 -28.22 22.40
CA VAL A 171 -16.05 -26.80 22.57
C VAL A 171 -15.16 -25.89 21.71
N VAL A 172 -13.84 -26.10 21.73
CA VAL A 172 -12.89 -25.33 20.92
C VAL A 172 -13.15 -25.52 19.43
N ARG A 173 -13.41 -26.75 18.96
CA ARG A 173 -13.73 -27.01 17.53
C ARG A 173 -15.03 -26.34 17.09
N ALA A 174 -16.06 -26.37 17.93
CA ALA A 174 -17.33 -25.68 17.65
C ALA A 174 -17.10 -24.16 17.53
N PHE A 175 -16.28 -23.61 18.42
CA PHE A 175 -15.93 -22.18 18.41
C PHE A 175 -15.21 -21.74 17.14
N VAL A 176 -14.12 -22.42 16.80
CA VAL A 176 -13.28 -22.03 15.63
C VAL A 176 -14.14 -22.03 14.36
N ARG A 177 -15.06 -22.98 14.22
CA ARG A 177 -15.92 -23.08 13.04
C ARG A 177 -16.97 -21.96 12.99
N ASP A 178 -17.64 -21.67 14.10
CA ASP A 178 -18.74 -20.71 14.15
C ASP A 178 -18.25 -19.25 14.06
N VAL A 179 -17.10 -18.95 14.68
CA VAL A 179 -16.58 -17.57 14.75
C VAL A 179 -15.88 -17.14 13.46
N SER A 180 -15.17 -18.06 12.78
CA SER A 180 -14.41 -17.72 11.56
C SER A 180 -15.32 -17.16 10.46
N ASP A 181 -16.42 -17.85 10.15
CA ASP A 181 -17.37 -17.43 9.12
C ASP A 181 -18.07 -16.10 9.43
N LEU A 182 -18.42 -15.88 10.71
CA LEU A 182 -19.06 -14.64 11.14
C LEU A 182 -18.11 -13.46 11.08
N ASN A 183 -16.86 -13.68 11.44
CA ASN A 183 -15.79 -12.67 11.39
C ASN A 183 -15.52 -12.21 9.96
N ASP A 184 -15.41 -13.14 9.01
CA ASP A 184 -15.20 -12.84 7.60
C ASP A 184 -16.36 -12.01 7.01
N ARG A 185 -17.60 -12.38 7.33
CA ARG A 185 -18.80 -11.63 6.90
C ARG A 185 -18.86 -10.24 7.53
N TYR A 186 -18.51 -10.12 8.81
CA TYR A 186 -18.46 -8.83 9.50
C TYR A 186 -17.48 -7.88 8.84
N PHE A 187 -16.23 -8.31 8.60
CA PHE A 187 -15.21 -7.48 7.95
C PHE A 187 -15.54 -7.17 6.49
N ALA A 188 -16.12 -8.11 5.74
CA ALA A 188 -16.58 -7.85 4.38
C ALA A 188 -17.65 -6.76 4.32
N THR A 189 -18.62 -6.78 5.28
CA THR A 189 -19.67 -5.77 5.36
C THR A 189 -19.12 -4.40 5.80
N GLN A 190 -18.20 -4.38 6.76
CA GLN A 190 -17.48 -3.17 7.18
C GLN A 190 -16.70 -2.55 6.01
N GLY A 191 -16.03 -3.39 5.20
CA GLY A 191 -15.32 -2.94 3.99
C GLY A 191 -16.26 -2.28 2.96
N ARG A 192 -17.49 -2.78 2.79
CA ARG A 192 -18.51 -2.17 1.92
C ARG A 192 -18.92 -0.77 2.40
N ILE A 193 -19.12 -0.61 3.71
CA ILE A 193 -19.46 0.70 4.30
C ILE A 193 -18.29 1.68 4.09
N ALA A 194 -17.06 1.24 4.35
CA ALA A 194 -15.86 2.07 4.15
C ALA A 194 -15.68 2.51 2.69
N ALA A 195 -15.93 1.61 1.73
CA ALA A 195 -15.88 1.93 0.30
C ALA A 195 -16.93 2.99 -0.09
N ARG A 196 -18.19 2.81 0.35
CA ARG A 196 -19.27 3.78 0.09
C ARG A 196 -19.00 5.14 0.73
N LEU A 197 -18.39 5.17 1.92
CA LEU A 197 -17.96 6.41 2.56
C LEU A 197 -16.87 7.10 1.76
N GLY A 198 -15.89 6.34 1.26
CA GLY A 198 -14.83 6.87 0.38
C GLY A 198 -15.40 7.52 -0.88
N ASP A 199 -16.39 6.88 -1.53
CA ASP A 199 -17.09 7.43 -2.68
C ASP A 199 -17.82 8.74 -2.34
N ALA A 200 -18.53 8.77 -1.19
CA ALA A 200 -19.26 9.95 -0.73
C ALA A 200 -18.31 11.12 -0.41
N LEU A 201 -17.17 10.85 0.23
CA LEU A 201 -16.14 11.86 0.50
C LEU A 201 -15.50 12.41 -0.78
N THR A 202 -15.27 11.57 -1.78
CA THR A 202 -14.79 11.99 -3.09
C THR A 202 -15.79 12.91 -3.79
N GLY A 203 -17.10 12.58 -3.66
CA GLY A 203 -18.20 13.36 -4.23
C GLY A 203 -18.76 14.47 -3.33
N ILE A 204 -18.11 14.82 -2.20
CA ILE A 204 -18.70 15.67 -1.15
C ILE A 204 -19.20 17.01 -1.66
N ARG A 205 -18.48 17.65 -2.59
CA ARG A 205 -18.90 18.92 -3.20
C ARG A 205 -20.21 18.79 -3.96
N THR A 206 -20.39 17.70 -4.71
CA THR A 206 -21.62 17.41 -5.45
C THR A 206 -22.77 17.14 -4.51
N ILE A 207 -22.55 16.34 -3.48
CA ILE A 207 -23.55 16.01 -2.44
C ILE A 207 -24.03 17.27 -1.73
N THR A 208 -23.08 18.16 -1.35
CA THR A 208 -23.38 19.43 -0.69
C THR A 208 -24.16 20.36 -1.61
N ALA A 209 -23.70 20.52 -2.87
CA ALA A 209 -24.34 21.39 -3.84
C ALA A 209 -25.76 20.91 -4.21
N ALA A 210 -25.97 19.59 -4.26
CA ALA A 210 -27.27 19.00 -4.56
C ALA A 210 -28.20 18.90 -3.33
N GLY A 211 -27.71 19.20 -2.11
CA GLY A 211 -28.50 19.09 -0.87
C GLY A 211 -28.90 17.66 -0.51
N THR A 212 -28.17 16.64 -1.00
CA THR A 212 -28.54 15.22 -0.87
C THR A 212 -27.89 14.48 0.31
N THR A 213 -27.39 15.22 1.30
CA THR A 213 -26.63 14.65 2.45
C THR A 213 -27.40 13.53 3.16
N ALA A 214 -28.70 13.72 3.46
CA ALA A 214 -29.51 12.71 4.14
C ALA A 214 -29.67 11.42 3.31
N ARG A 215 -29.87 11.55 1.99
CA ARG A 215 -29.97 10.42 1.07
C ARG A 215 -28.65 9.65 1.01
N GLU A 216 -27.51 10.34 0.91
CA GLU A 216 -26.20 9.72 0.86
C GLU A 216 -25.82 9.07 2.18
N THR A 217 -26.18 9.67 3.33
CA THR A 217 -26.03 9.03 4.65
C THR A 217 -26.79 7.71 4.70
N GLY A 218 -28.05 7.69 4.21
CA GLY A 218 -28.84 6.46 4.12
C GLY A 218 -28.17 5.41 3.21
N ARG A 219 -27.62 5.80 2.06
CA ARG A 219 -26.92 4.91 1.13
C ARG A 219 -25.64 4.31 1.73
N VAL A 220 -24.84 5.12 2.44
CA VAL A 220 -23.61 4.66 3.09
C VAL A 220 -23.92 3.68 4.20
N LEU A 221 -24.96 3.95 5.00
CA LEU A 221 -25.36 3.15 6.17
C LEU A 221 -26.34 2.01 5.84
N GLU A 222 -26.76 1.84 4.58
CA GLU A 222 -27.66 0.75 4.17
C GLU A 222 -27.17 -0.65 4.64
N PRO A 223 -25.86 -1.00 4.61
CA PRO A 223 -25.41 -2.30 5.13
C PRO A 223 -25.30 -2.38 6.65
N LEU A 224 -25.58 -1.29 7.40
CA LEU A 224 -25.45 -1.26 8.87
C LEU A 224 -26.29 -2.32 9.60
N PRO A 225 -27.55 -2.60 9.21
CA PRO A 225 -28.34 -3.68 9.84
C PRO A 225 -27.71 -5.06 9.62
N GLU A 226 -27.06 -5.30 8.48
CA GLU A 226 -26.34 -6.53 8.20
C GLU A 226 -25.07 -6.63 9.06
N LEU A 227 -24.30 -5.55 9.17
CA LEU A 227 -23.14 -5.45 10.05
C LEU A 227 -23.52 -5.73 11.51
N HIS A 228 -24.62 -5.14 11.97
CA HIS A 228 -25.15 -5.36 13.32
C HIS A 228 -25.48 -6.84 13.56
N ARG A 229 -26.20 -7.49 12.62
CA ARG A 229 -26.52 -8.92 12.74
C ARG A 229 -25.28 -9.80 12.82
N HIS A 230 -24.27 -9.55 11.98
CA HIS A 230 -23.01 -10.28 12.02
C HIS A 230 -22.24 -10.02 13.32
N GLY A 231 -22.19 -8.76 13.77
CA GLY A 231 -21.56 -8.37 15.04
C GLY A 231 -22.23 -9.02 16.25
N VAL A 232 -23.55 -8.93 16.34
CA VAL A 232 -24.31 -9.59 17.42
C VAL A 232 -24.11 -11.12 17.37
N GLY A 233 -24.16 -11.73 16.18
CA GLY A 233 -23.91 -13.16 16.01
C GLY A 233 -22.51 -13.56 16.49
N MET A 234 -21.49 -12.76 16.19
CA MET A 234 -20.13 -12.97 16.67
C MET A 234 -20.05 -12.89 18.21
N TRP A 235 -20.62 -11.83 18.82
CA TRP A 235 -20.65 -11.69 20.28
C TRP A 235 -21.43 -12.80 20.98
N GLN A 236 -22.52 -13.25 20.39
CA GLN A 236 -23.30 -14.40 20.91
C GLN A 236 -22.50 -15.70 20.80
N ALA A 237 -21.71 -15.90 19.74
CA ALA A 237 -20.82 -17.04 19.62
C ALA A 237 -19.73 -16.99 20.70
N PHE A 238 -19.08 -15.83 20.90
CA PHE A 238 -18.14 -15.63 22.00
C PHE A 238 -18.78 -15.88 23.38
N ALA A 239 -19.96 -15.31 23.65
CA ALA A 239 -20.63 -15.48 24.92
C ALA A 239 -20.99 -16.96 25.22
N ARG A 240 -21.43 -17.71 24.18
CA ARG A 240 -21.74 -19.16 24.33
C ARG A 240 -20.48 -19.97 24.68
N VAL A 241 -19.35 -19.63 24.08
CA VAL A 241 -18.09 -20.33 24.35
C VAL A 241 -17.56 -19.95 25.72
N SER A 242 -17.49 -18.64 26.03
CA SER A 242 -17.07 -18.20 27.37
C SER A 242 -17.92 -18.78 28.48
N ALA A 243 -19.25 -18.90 28.28
CA ALA A 243 -20.14 -19.55 29.26
C ALA A 243 -19.85 -21.06 29.41
N ARG A 244 -19.51 -21.75 28.31
CA ARG A 244 -19.12 -23.17 28.36
C ARG A 244 -17.76 -23.36 29.02
N ASP A 245 -16.76 -22.53 28.67
CA ASP A 245 -15.44 -22.56 29.31
C ASP A 245 -15.57 -22.27 30.82
N ALA A 246 -16.36 -21.26 31.18
CA ALA A 246 -16.63 -20.90 32.59
C ALA A 246 -17.34 -22.04 33.38
N ALA A 247 -17.97 -22.99 32.70
CA ALA A 247 -18.58 -24.16 33.35
C ALA A 247 -17.66 -25.39 33.34
N ILE A 248 -17.01 -25.67 32.20
CA ILE A 248 -16.24 -26.89 31.98
C ILE A 248 -14.90 -26.86 32.73
N VAL A 249 -14.18 -25.73 32.69
CA VAL A 249 -12.86 -25.64 33.33
C VAL A 249 -12.95 -25.80 34.85
N PRO A 250 -13.83 -25.08 35.60
CA PRO A 250 -13.99 -25.31 37.01
C PRO A 250 -14.51 -26.70 37.35
N LEU A 251 -15.41 -27.29 36.52
CA LEU A 251 -15.91 -28.64 36.73
C LEU A 251 -14.79 -29.67 36.64
N LEU A 252 -13.90 -29.52 35.66
CA LEU A 252 -12.72 -30.36 35.50
C LEU A 252 -11.71 -30.16 36.66
N GLU A 253 -11.51 -28.93 37.08
CA GLU A 253 -10.69 -28.58 38.25
C GLU A 253 -11.22 -29.24 39.52
N VAL A 254 -12.56 -29.13 39.80
CA VAL A 254 -13.21 -29.79 40.94
C VAL A 254 -13.06 -31.31 40.82
N ALA A 255 -13.22 -31.91 39.66
CA ALA A 255 -13.05 -33.35 39.48
C ALA A 255 -11.63 -33.81 39.79
N VAL A 256 -10.59 -33.08 39.30
CA VAL A 256 -9.18 -33.40 39.58
C VAL A 256 -8.89 -33.17 41.07
N LEU A 257 -9.37 -32.08 41.68
CA LEU A 257 -9.22 -31.82 43.11
C LEU A 257 -9.94 -32.87 43.98
N ALA A 258 -11.10 -33.38 43.58
CA ALA A 258 -11.78 -34.45 44.31
C ALA A 258 -10.93 -35.74 44.29
N VAL A 259 -10.34 -36.10 43.17
CA VAL A 259 -9.41 -37.23 43.09
C VAL A 259 -8.13 -36.95 43.90
N ALA A 260 -7.58 -35.72 43.80
CA ALA A 260 -6.41 -35.32 44.60
C ALA A 260 -6.68 -35.42 46.10
N GLY A 261 -7.89 -35.02 46.55
CA GLY A 261 -8.34 -35.17 47.93
C GLY A 261 -8.45 -36.64 48.42
N LEU A 262 -8.94 -37.51 47.52
CA LEU A 262 -8.97 -38.96 47.79
C LEU A 262 -7.57 -39.56 47.91
N GLU A 263 -6.65 -39.19 47.05
CA GLU A 263 -5.26 -39.66 47.09
C GLU A 263 -4.47 -39.01 48.25
N LEU A 264 -4.82 -37.79 48.64
CA LEU A 264 -4.32 -37.18 49.89
C LEU A 264 -4.78 -37.95 51.12
N ALA A 265 -6.04 -38.34 51.20
CA ALA A 265 -6.57 -39.18 52.31
C ALA A 265 -5.91 -40.58 52.36
N ARG A 266 -5.41 -41.07 51.24
CA ARG A 266 -4.64 -42.32 51.12
C ARG A 266 -3.16 -42.14 51.38
N GLY A 267 -2.70 -40.91 51.62
CA GLY A 267 -1.29 -40.60 51.89
C GLY A 267 -0.39 -40.68 50.63
N ARG A 268 -0.98 -40.71 49.42
CA ARG A 268 -0.20 -40.75 48.15
C ARG A 268 0.17 -39.38 47.62
N VAL A 269 -0.58 -38.38 47.97
CA VAL A 269 -0.39 -36.98 47.55
C VAL A 269 -0.27 -36.10 48.77
N THR A 270 0.59 -35.07 48.72
CA THR A 270 0.72 -34.08 49.81
C THR A 270 -0.24 -32.89 49.59
N PRO A 271 -0.48 -32.07 50.63
CA PRO A 271 -1.26 -30.82 50.48
C PRO A 271 -0.68 -29.86 49.44
N GLY A 272 0.67 -29.74 49.36
CA GLY A 272 1.35 -28.94 48.37
C GLY A 272 1.25 -29.50 46.97
N GLN A 273 1.27 -30.82 46.79
CA GLN A 273 1.02 -31.48 45.51
C GLN A 273 -0.44 -31.27 45.03
N MET A 274 -1.40 -31.25 45.96
CA MET A 274 -2.78 -30.93 45.65
C MET A 274 -2.96 -29.49 45.14
N LEU A 275 -2.26 -28.51 45.75
CA LEU A 275 -2.22 -27.13 45.26
C LEU A 275 -1.57 -27.06 43.88
N ALA A 276 -0.44 -27.72 43.67
CA ALA A 276 0.23 -27.77 42.39
C ALA A 276 -0.65 -28.40 41.29
N ALA A 277 -1.43 -29.43 41.64
CA ALA A 277 -2.37 -30.07 40.71
C ALA A 277 -3.47 -29.12 40.25
N SER A 278 -4.03 -28.27 41.14
CA SER A 278 -5.01 -27.22 40.78
C SER A 278 -4.43 -26.24 39.74
N GLU A 279 -3.24 -25.71 40.01
CA GLU A 279 -2.54 -24.80 39.11
C GLU A 279 -2.20 -25.46 37.75
N TYR A 280 -1.81 -26.75 37.75
CA TYR A 280 -1.57 -27.49 36.52
C TYR A 280 -2.83 -27.73 35.70
N VAL A 281 -3.99 -27.92 36.30
CA VAL A 281 -5.27 -28.00 35.57
C VAL A 281 -5.56 -26.69 34.86
N LEU A 282 -5.40 -25.54 35.55
CA LEU A 282 -5.58 -24.23 34.94
C LEU A 282 -4.58 -24.01 33.79
N LEU A 283 -3.31 -24.38 33.98
CA LEU A 283 -2.29 -24.25 32.96
C LEU A 283 -2.56 -25.15 31.74
N ALA A 284 -3.02 -26.37 31.97
CA ALA A 284 -3.34 -27.34 30.92
C ALA A 284 -4.60 -26.95 30.11
N THR A 285 -5.52 -26.17 30.68
CA THR A 285 -6.71 -25.67 30.01
C THR A 285 -6.46 -24.38 29.22
N GLY A 286 -5.29 -23.75 29.35
CA GLY A 286 -4.88 -22.52 28.65
C GLY A 286 -4.73 -22.64 27.13
N VAL A 287 -5.54 -23.51 26.47
CA VAL A 287 -5.48 -23.74 24.99
C VAL A 287 -5.96 -22.53 24.20
N SER A 288 -6.70 -21.61 24.79
CA SER A 288 -7.23 -20.43 24.12
C SER A 288 -6.13 -19.48 23.61
N SER A 289 -5.02 -19.32 24.33
CA SER A 289 -3.87 -18.53 23.89
C SER A 289 -3.20 -19.14 22.65
N LEU A 290 -3.01 -20.47 22.64
CA LEU A 290 -2.48 -21.19 21.48
C LEU A 290 -3.33 -20.97 20.23
N VAL A 291 -4.68 -21.05 20.36
CA VAL A 291 -5.59 -20.76 19.24
C VAL A 291 -5.45 -19.32 18.75
N ALA A 292 -5.29 -18.36 19.66
CA ALA A 292 -5.09 -16.96 19.30
C ALA A 292 -3.76 -16.77 18.53
N SER A 293 -2.68 -17.40 18.96
CA SER A 293 -1.36 -17.32 18.31
C SER A 293 -1.34 -17.99 16.94
N VAL A 294 -1.99 -19.15 16.79
CA VAL A 294 -2.17 -19.81 15.50
C VAL A 294 -3.01 -18.95 14.55
N ASN A 295 -4.10 -18.35 15.04
CA ASN A 295 -4.91 -17.43 14.24
C ASN A 295 -4.12 -16.18 13.82
N LYS A 296 -3.31 -15.61 14.71
CA LYS A 296 -2.41 -14.49 14.41
C LYS A 296 -1.45 -14.85 13.28
N LEU A 297 -0.86 -16.03 13.33
CA LEU A 297 0.04 -16.51 12.29
C LEU A 297 -0.69 -16.77 10.96
N ALA A 298 -1.87 -17.37 11.00
CA ALA A 298 -2.71 -17.59 9.82
C ALA A 298 -3.12 -16.26 9.16
N PHE A 299 -3.47 -15.26 9.96
CA PHE A 299 -3.81 -13.92 9.49
C PHE A 299 -2.59 -13.17 8.92
N ALA A 300 -1.44 -13.27 9.58
CA ALA A 300 -0.17 -12.76 9.06
C ALA A 300 0.17 -13.38 7.70
N ARG A 301 -0.07 -14.70 7.53
CA ARG A 301 0.13 -15.40 6.25
C ARG A 301 -0.82 -14.91 5.16
N ALA A 302 -2.09 -14.73 5.46
CA ALA A 302 -3.08 -14.22 4.50
C ALA A 302 -2.73 -12.80 4.02
N THR A 303 -2.34 -11.93 4.95
CA THR A 303 -1.94 -10.54 4.65
C THR A 303 -0.60 -10.47 3.92
N ALA A 304 0.37 -11.32 4.27
CA ALA A 304 1.61 -11.46 3.52
C ALA A 304 1.37 -11.88 2.06
N GLY A 305 0.36 -12.70 1.79
CA GLY A 305 -0.05 -13.07 0.43
C GLY A 305 -0.49 -11.85 -0.40
N ARG A 306 -1.22 -10.91 0.20
CA ARG A 306 -1.62 -9.66 -0.46
C ARG A 306 -0.45 -8.72 -0.73
N VAL A 307 0.54 -8.69 0.17
CA VAL A 307 1.78 -7.94 -0.05
C VAL A 307 2.63 -8.61 -1.13
N ALA A 308 2.76 -9.93 -1.09
CA ALA A 308 3.52 -10.70 -2.07
C ALA A 308 2.94 -10.59 -3.50
N GLU A 309 1.63 -10.44 -3.63
CA GLU A 309 0.96 -10.18 -4.92
C GLU A 309 1.53 -8.92 -5.59
N VAL A 310 1.63 -7.81 -4.85
CA VAL A 310 2.20 -6.55 -5.38
C VAL A 310 3.70 -6.70 -5.65
N LEU A 311 4.44 -7.35 -4.76
CA LEU A 311 5.88 -7.60 -4.94
C LEU A 311 6.19 -8.55 -6.10
N GLY A 312 5.22 -9.33 -6.56
CA GLY A 312 5.32 -10.20 -7.73
C GLY A 312 5.13 -9.47 -9.06
N GLU A 313 4.64 -8.22 -9.04
CA GLU A 313 4.48 -7.44 -10.26
C GLU A 313 5.84 -6.96 -10.79
N PRO A 314 6.02 -6.90 -12.11
CA PRO A 314 7.28 -6.44 -12.66
C PRO A 314 7.46 -4.93 -12.43
N THR A 315 8.64 -4.53 -11.96
CA THR A 315 9.08 -3.13 -11.93
C THR A 315 9.56 -2.71 -13.32
N VAL A 316 9.65 -1.39 -13.55
CA VAL A 316 10.24 -0.85 -14.79
C VAL A 316 11.74 -1.15 -14.77
N ALA A 317 12.18 -2.13 -15.59
CA ALA A 317 13.60 -2.46 -15.73
C ALA A 317 14.31 -1.36 -16.52
N HIS A 318 15.51 -0.99 -16.10
CA HIS A 318 16.40 -0.08 -16.80
C HIS A 318 17.71 -0.81 -17.13
N GLY A 319 18.34 -0.43 -18.24
CA GLY A 319 19.69 -0.89 -18.56
C GLY A 319 20.76 -0.02 -17.89
N ASP A 320 21.97 -0.14 -18.42
CA ASP A 320 23.17 0.59 -17.99
C ASP A 320 23.79 1.44 -19.11
N ALA A 321 23.13 1.49 -20.28
CA ALA A 321 23.61 2.26 -21.41
C ALA A 321 23.56 3.78 -21.12
N ARG A 322 24.57 4.48 -21.65
CA ARG A 322 24.62 5.94 -21.65
C ARG A 322 24.26 6.47 -23.03
N LEU A 323 23.68 7.65 -23.05
CA LEU A 323 23.38 8.35 -24.29
C LEU A 323 24.68 8.94 -24.89
N PRO A 324 24.84 8.99 -26.23
CA PRO A 324 26.01 9.57 -26.88
C PRO A 324 26.22 11.02 -26.46
N SER A 325 27.45 11.44 -26.15
CA SER A 325 27.75 12.82 -25.70
C SER A 325 27.39 13.90 -26.73
N ALA A 326 27.45 13.58 -28.00
CA ALA A 326 27.11 14.49 -29.13
C ALA A 326 25.64 14.39 -29.57
N GLY A 327 24.74 13.74 -28.80
CA GLY A 327 23.34 13.56 -29.17
C GLY A 327 22.52 14.86 -29.04
N GLY A 328 21.73 15.17 -30.07
CA GLY A 328 20.86 16.35 -30.12
C GLY A 328 19.42 16.11 -29.65
N GLY A 329 19.11 14.90 -29.15
CA GLY A 329 17.77 14.55 -28.69
C GLY A 329 16.83 14.02 -29.79
N ARG A 330 17.35 13.39 -30.85
CA ARG A 330 16.51 12.74 -31.87
C ARG A 330 15.70 11.62 -31.22
N LEU A 331 14.36 11.66 -31.39
CA LEU A 331 13.44 10.68 -30.80
C LEU A 331 12.81 9.84 -31.91
N GLU A 332 12.95 8.53 -31.81
CA GLU A 332 12.42 7.59 -32.80
C GLU A 332 11.44 6.61 -32.13
N PHE A 333 10.26 6.46 -32.72
CA PHE A 333 9.30 5.40 -32.39
C PHE A 333 9.31 4.39 -33.53
N ARG A 334 9.56 3.12 -33.21
CA ARG A 334 9.67 2.06 -34.21
C ARG A 334 8.63 0.98 -33.95
N ARG A 335 7.65 0.87 -34.83
CA ARG A 335 6.54 -0.12 -34.80
C ARG A 335 5.84 -0.21 -33.44
N ILE A 336 5.57 0.91 -32.83
CA ILE A 336 5.00 0.97 -31.49
C ILE A 336 3.57 0.48 -31.48
N THR A 337 3.31 -0.58 -30.70
CA THR A 337 1.96 -1.07 -30.42
C THR A 337 1.72 -1.06 -28.92
N VAL A 338 0.55 -0.57 -28.48
CA VAL A 338 0.09 -0.59 -27.08
C VAL A 338 -1.34 -1.07 -27.03
N ARG A 339 -1.60 -2.04 -26.13
CA ARG A 339 -2.92 -2.66 -25.92
C ARG A 339 -3.51 -2.29 -24.56
N THR A 340 -4.84 -2.30 -24.47
CA THR A 340 -5.52 -2.24 -23.16
C THR A 340 -5.49 -3.60 -22.48
N ALA A 341 -5.80 -3.64 -21.18
CA ALA A 341 -5.92 -4.89 -20.43
C ALA A 341 -7.00 -5.84 -21.00
N GLU A 342 -8.02 -5.27 -21.67
CA GLU A 342 -9.10 -6.03 -22.31
C GLU A 342 -8.77 -6.45 -23.77
N GLY A 343 -7.53 -6.21 -24.25
CA GLY A 343 -7.05 -6.61 -25.56
C GLY A 343 -7.32 -5.61 -26.69
N GLY A 344 -7.94 -4.46 -26.42
CA GLY A 344 -8.12 -3.38 -27.38
C GLY A 344 -6.80 -2.69 -27.73
N THR A 345 -6.57 -2.32 -28.98
CA THR A 345 -5.36 -1.62 -29.41
C THR A 345 -5.55 -0.10 -29.29
N VAL A 346 -4.66 0.58 -28.56
CA VAL A 346 -4.64 2.04 -28.40
C VAL A 346 -3.67 2.70 -29.37
N LEU A 347 -2.47 2.12 -29.53
CA LEU A 347 -1.51 2.50 -30.58
C LEU A 347 -1.21 1.26 -31.40
N ASP A 348 -1.17 1.42 -32.72
CA ASP A 348 -1.08 0.31 -33.67
C ASP A 348 0.01 0.59 -34.71
N GLY A 349 1.18 -0.03 -34.52
CA GLY A 349 2.30 0.01 -35.43
C GLY A 349 2.81 1.43 -35.73
N VAL A 350 2.88 2.30 -34.71
CA VAL A 350 3.30 3.69 -34.90
C VAL A 350 4.79 3.79 -35.19
N ASP A 351 5.12 4.36 -36.37
CA ASP A 351 6.46 4.76 -36.78
C ASP A 351 6.54 6.29 -36.86
N LEU A 352 7.44 6.88 -36.09
CA LEU A 352 7.63 8.33 -36.03
C LEU A 352 9.09 8.67 -35.74
N ASP A 353 9.63 9.60 -36.52
CA ASP A 353 10.94 10.21 -36.32
C ASP A 353 10.75 11.70 -35.99
N VAL A 354 11.22 12.10 -34.81
CA VAL A 354 11.22 13.48 -34.33
C VAL A 354 12.66 13.99 -34.44
N PRO A 355 12.93 14.97 -35.33
CA PRO A 355 14.27 15.48 -35.52
C PRO A 355 14.86 16.13 -34.26
N ALA A 356 16.18 16.00 -34.11
CA ALA A 356 16.92 16.65 -33.02
C ALA A 356 16.71 18.18 -33.06
N GLY A 357 16.52 18.79 -31.87
CA GLY A 357 16.34 20.23 -31.72
C GLY A 357 15.00 20.79 -32.22
N SER A 358 14.15 19.96 -32.86
CA SER A 358 12.87 20.41 -33.41
C SER A 358 11.78 20.59 -32.35
N LEU A 359 10.85 21.51 -32.62
CA LEU A 359 9.56 21.59 -31.96
C LEU A 359 8.54 20.75 -32.76
N THR A 360 8.15 19.61 -32.23
CA THR A 360 7.16 18.74 -32.85
C THR A 360 5.85 18.79 -32.10
N ALA A 361 4.78 19.18 -32.78
CA ALA A 361 3.42 19.19 -32.23
C ALA A 361 2.67 17.90 -32.58
N VAL A 362 2.13 17.22 -31.57
CA VAL A 362 1.25 16.06 -31.73
C VAL A 362 -0.20 16.50 -31.57
N VAL A 363 -0.98 16.35 -32.64
CA VAL A 363 -2.38 16.78 -32.69
C VAL A 363 -3.31 15.63 -33.10
N GLY A 364 -4.59 15.72 -32.77
CA GLY A 364 -5.59 14.71 -33.10
C GLY A 364 -6.80 14.78 -32.18
N ARG A 365 -7.87 14.07 -32.51
CA ARG A 365 -9.07 14.01 -31.67
C ARG A 365 -8.79 13.38 -30.30
N SER A 366 -9.67 13.62 -29.33
CA SER A 366 -9.60 12.94 -28.04
C SER A 366 -9.62 11.41 -28.24
N GLY A 367 -8.85 10.67 -27.45
CA GLY A 367 -8.74 9.21 -27.58
C GLY A 367 -7.84 8.72 -28.74
N SER A 368 -7.19 9.59 -29.52
CA SER A 368 -6.30 9.16 -30.61
C SER A 368 -4.92 8.64 -30.19
N GLY A 369 -4.60 8.60 -28.89
CA GLY A 369 -3.35 8.06 -28.36
C GLY A 369 -2.22 9.08 -28.11
N LYS A 370 -2.48 10.39 -28.23
CA LYS A 370 -1.45 11.46 -28.07
C LYS A 370 -0.71 11.44 -26.73
N SER A 371 -1.45 11.45 -25.62
CA SER A 371 -0.85 11.41 -24.27
C SER A 371 -0.11 10.11 -24.01
N LEU A 372 -0.56 9.00 -24.63
CA LEU A 372 0.15 7.74 -24.54
C LEU A 372 1.48 7.79 -25.32
N LEU A 373 1.49 8.41 -26.51
CA LEU A 373 2.71 8.65 -27.27
C LEU A 373 3.70 9.52 -26.47
N ALA A 374 3.21 10.58 -25.83
CA ALA A 374 4.01 11.42 -24.94
C ALA A 374 4.55 10.62 -23.74
N ALA A 375 3.75 9.75 -23.13
CA ALA A 375 4.18 8.90 -22.02
C ALA A 375 5.27 7.91 -22.44
N LEU A 376 5.19 7.37 -23.65
CA LEU A 376 6.23 6.51 -24.23
C LEU A 376 7.53 7.30 -24.52
N ALA A 377 7.43 8.54 -25.03
CA ALA A 377 8.56 9.43 -25.26
C ALA A 377 9.36 9.69 -23.98
N GLY A 378 8.68 9.90 -22.85
CA GLY A 378 9.30 10.07 -21.54
C GLY A 378 9.60 8.76 -20.81
N ARG A 379 9.31 7.62 -21.44
CA ARG A 379 9.36 6.30 -20.80
C ARG A 379 8.69 6.27 -19.43
N LEU A 380 7.48 6.83 -19.34
CA LEU A 380 6.57 6.66 -18.20
C LEU A 380 5.82 5.32 -18.29
N THR A 381 5.76 4.75 -19.48
CA THR A 381 5.28 3.40 -19.79
C THR A 381 6.11 2.84 -20.94
N ASP A 382 6.23 1.51 -21.01
CA ASP A 382 6.84 0.81 -22.12
C ASP A 382 5.77 0.35 -23.12
N PRO A 383 6.06 0.23 -24.43
CA PRO A 383 5.15 -0.37 -25.40
C PRO A 383 5.03 -1.88 -25.21
N ASP A 384 3.96 -2.49 -25.73
CA ASP A 384 3.81 -3.95 -25.77
C ASP A 384 4.65 -4.56 -26.91
N ASP A 385 4.72 -3.86 -28.07
CA ASP A 385 5.59 -4.24 -29.18
C ASP A 385 6.29 -2.98 -29.74
N GLY A 386 7.47 -3.16 -30.31
CA GLY A 386 8.29 -2.08 -30.82
C GLY A 386 9.20 -1.45 -29.77
N GLU A 387 9.87 -0.37 -30.13
CA GLU A 387 10.80 0.32 -29.22
C GLU A 387 10.86 1.83 -29.48
N VAL A 388 11.12 2.59 -28.43
CA VAL A 388 11.40 4.03 -28.50
C VAL A 388 12.89 4.24 -28.30
N ARG A 389 13.52 5.06 -29.16
CA ARG A 389 14.95 5.37 -29.09
C ARG A 389 15.17 6.87 -28.93
N LEU A 390 16.17 7.22 -28.14
CA LEU A 390 16.67 8.59 -28.00
C LEU A 390 18.14 8.59 -28.45
N ASP A 391 18.44 9.42 -29.46
CA ASP A 391 19.77 9.46 -30.09
C ASP A 391 20.29 8.07 -30.52
N GLY A 392 19.39 7.24 -31.05
CA GLY A 392 19.69 5.88 -31.51
C GLY A 392 19.74 4.81 -30.43
N VAL A 393 19.71 5.16 -29.13
CA VAL A 393 19.75 4.21 -28.01
C VAL A 393 18.32 3.89 -27.56
N PRO A 394 17.92 2.60 -27.48
CA PRO A 394 16.62 2.23 -26.95
C PRO A 394 16.43 2.75 -25.50
N LEU A 395 15.31 3.42 -25.21
CA LEU A 395 15.06 3.97 -23.87
C LEU A 395 15.10 2.89 -22.77
N ALA A 396 14.73 1.66 -23.12
CA ALA A 396 14.77 0.53 -22.18
C ALA A 396 16.19 0.14 -21.76
N ALA A 397 17.18 0.40 -22.61
CA ALA A 397 18.59 0.11 -22.35
C ALA A 397 19.29 1.21 -21.55
N VAL A 398 18.73 2.43 -21.52
CA VAL A 398 19.37 3.59 -20.87
C VAL A 398 19.31 3.47 -19.35
N ASP A 399 20.39 3.84 -18.67
CA ASP A 399 20.44 3.99 -17.21
C ASP A 399 19.35 4.93 -16.70
N ARG A 400 18.75 4.59 -15.57
CA ARG A 400 17.60 5.35 -15.02
C ARG A 400 17.94 6.79 -14.71
N ALA A 401 19.09 7.05 -14.10
CA ALA A 401 19.50 8.40 -13.72
C ALA A 401 19.84 9.23 -14.95
N GLU A 402 20.51 8.62 -15.94
CA GLU A 402 20.81 9.21 -17.23
C GLU A 402 19.52 9.61 -17.98
N LEU A 403 18.55 8.70 -18.06
CA LEU A 403 17.27 8.95 -18.71
C LEU A 403 16.52 10.12 -18.07
N ARG A 404 16.47 10.17 -16.72
CA ARG A 404 15.74 11.23 -16.00
C ARG A 404 16.45 12.58 -16.05
N ARG A 405 17.76 12.62 -16.25
CA ARG A 405 18.48 13.86 -16.55
C ARG A 405 18.28 14.33 -18.00
N SER A 406 18.10 13.38 -18.93
CA SER A 406 18.01 13.68 -20.36
C SER A 406 16.61 14.05 -20.81
N VAL A 407 15.57 13.62 -20.09
CA VAL A 407 14.14 13.81 -20.46
C VAL A 407 13.38 14.54 -19.36
N ALA A 408 12.94 15.75 -19.67
CA ALA A 408 12.01 16.51 -18.83
C ALA A 408 10.55 16.31 -19.29
N TYR A 409 9.61 16.36 -18.35
CA TYR A 409 8.19 16.11 -18.64
C TYR A 409 7.26 17.13 -17.97
N GLY A 410 6.42 17.81 -18.75
CA GLY A 410 5.31 18.64 -18.30
C GLY A 410 3.97 17.92 -18.52
N PHE A 411 3.12 17.90 -17.47
CA PHE A 411 1.82 17.21 -17.47
C PHE A 411 0.67 18.18 -17.65
N GLU A 412 -0.42 17.74 -18.28
CA GLU A 412 -1.70 18.48 -18.35
C GLU A 412 -2.20 18.86 -16.94
N ARG A 413 -2.13 17.90 -16.01
CA ARG A 413 -2.53 18.07 -14.60
C ARG A 413 -1.36 17.74 -13.70
N PRO A 414 -0.47 18.70 -13.43
CA PRO A 414 0.70 18.44 -12.62
C PRO A 414 0.32 18.25 -11.15
N VAL A 415 0.87 17.21 -10.53
CA VAL A 415 0.87 17.08 -9.07
C VAL A 415 2.11 17.82 -8.56
N LEU A 416 1.89 18.77 -7.66
CA LEU A 416 2.96 19.54 -7.04
C LEU A 416 3.43 18.79 -5.78
N LEU A 417 4.69 18.36 -5.77
CA LEU A 417 5.32 17.62 -4.68
C LEU A 417 6.34 18.51 -3.99
N GLY A 418 6.40 18.46 -2.67
CA GLY A 418 7.22 19.32 -1.82
C GLY A 418 6.38 20.12 -0.85
N GLU A 419 7.00 20.87 0.04
CA GLU A 419 6.29 21.72 1.01
C GLU A 419 6.03 23.13 0.47
N THR A 420 6.97 23.66 -0.30
CA THR A 420 6.97 25.05 -0.80
C THR A 420 6.96 25.11 -2.33
N PHE A 421 6.80 26.32 -2.90
CA PHE A 421 6.95 26.51 -4.34
C PHE A 421 8.37 26.22 -4.82
N THR A 422 9.40 26.55 -4.04
CA THR A 422 10.79 26.19 -4.36
C THR A 422 10.94 24.69 -4.50
N ASP A 423 10.41 23.92 -3.53
CA ASP A 423 10.48 22.45 -3.58
C ASP A 423 9.72 21.87 -4.78
N ALA A 424 8.52 22.39 -5.06
CA ALA A 424 7.68 21.89 -6.14
C ALA A 424 8.29 22.16 -7.52
N ILE A 425 8.90 23.31 -7.74
CA ILE A 425 9.57 23.67 -8.98
C ILE A 425 10.91 22.93 -9.08
N GLY A 426 11.66 22.86 -7.96
CA GLY A 426 12.95 22.17 -7.89
C GLY A 426 12.88 20.66 -7.86
N PHE A 427 11.67 20.07 -7.80
CA PHE A 427 11.49 18.63 -7.67
C PHE A 427 11.99 17.89 -8.91
N GLY A 428 13.16 17.23 -8.79
CA GLY A 428 13.79 16.53 -9.90
C GLY A 428 15.07 15.78 -9.50
N PRO A 429 15.83 15.27 -10.49
CA PRO A 429 17.05 14.49 -10.26
C PRO A 429 18.24 15.31 -9.73
N ARG A 430 18.17 16.63 -9.79
CA ARG A 430 19.15 17.57 -9.19
C ARG A 430 18.43 18.62 -8.35
N THR A 431 19.16 19.25 -7.46
CA THR A 431 18.67 20.40 -6.69
C THR A 431 19.12 21.69 -7.41
N PRO A 432 18.18 22.46 -7.99
CA PRO A 432 18.51 23.73 -8.65
C PRO A 432 18.80 24.81 -7.60
N SER A 433 19.49 25.87 -8.01
CA SER A 433 19.60 27.08 -7.22
C SER A 433 18.30 27.90 -7.22
N ASP A 434 18.10 28.75 -6.21
CA ASP A 434 16.93 29.65 -6.14
C ASP A 434 16.85 30.60 -7.36
N ALA A 435 18.00 30.99 -7.90
CA ALA A 435 18.09 31.80 -9.12
C ALA A 435 17.57 31.03 -10.36
N GLU A 436 17.91 29.75 -10.50
CA GLU A 436 17.38 28.88 -11.57
C GLU A 436 15.87 28.68 -11.40
N VAL A 437 15.42 28.39 -10.17
CA VAL A 437 13.99 28.24 -9.86
C VAL A 437 13.20 29.47 -10.27
N SER A 438 13.66 30.68 -9.87
CA SER A 438 12.98 31.93 -10.19
C SER A 438 13.02 32.25 -11.70
N ALA A 439 14.14 32.00 -12.36
CA ALA A 439 14.27 32.21 -13.80
C ALA A 439 13.31 31.31 -14.61
N GLN A 440 13.22 30.02 -14.26
CA GLN A 440 12.32 29.09 -14.94
C GLN A 440 10.85 29.34 -14.57
N ALA A 441 10.56 29.80 -13.35
CA ALA A 441 9.24 30.27 -12.98
C ALA A 441 8.81 31.50 -13.80
N ALA A 442 9.71 32.42 -14.05
CA ALA A 442 9.46 33.58 -14.93
C ALA A 442 9.21 33.13 -16.39
N ALA A 443 10.00 32.20 -16.92
CA ALA A 443 9.80 31.61 -18.24
C ALA A 443 8.43 30.93 -18.38
N ALA A 444 7.97 30.24 -17.32
CA ALA A 444 6.66 29.59 -17.25
C ALA A 444 5.52 30.56 -16.85
N ARG A 445 5.80 31.86 -16.69
CA ARG A 445 4.83 32.89 -16.23
C ARG A 445 4.24 32.58 -14.83
N ALA A 446 5.01 31.91 -13.99
CA ALA A 446 4.61 31.63 -12.60
C ALA A 446 5.19 32.64 -11.59
N ASP A 447 6.32 33.28 -11.86
CA ASP A 447 7.04 34.16 -10.94
C ASP A 447 6.16 35.30 -10.39
N SER A 448 5.38 35.94 -11.25
CA SER A 448 4.55 37.10 -10.86
C SER A 448 3.56 36.77 -9.77
N PHE A 449 2.81 35.69 -9.88
CA PHE A 449 1.84 35.33 -8.85
C PHE A 449 2.50 34.71 -7.61
N ILE A 450 3.61 33.97 -7.77
CA ILE A 450 4.34 33.41 -6.61
C ILE A 450 4.87 34.53 -5.72
N ARG A 451 5.43 35.60 -6.31
CA ARG A 451 5.92 36.76 -5.56
C ARG A 451 4.81 37.55 -4.84
N THR A 452 3.56 37.42 -5.24
CA THR A 452 2.42 38.04 -4.53
C THR A 452 1.96 37.24 -3.32
N MET A 453 2.42 35.97 -3.16
CA MET A 453 2.11 35.17 -1.99
C MET A 453 2.84 35.70 -0.75
N PRO A 454 2.30 35.46 0.47
CA PRO A 454 2.84 36.06 1.71
C PRO A 454 4.34 35.83 1.94
N GLU A 455 4.83 34.62 1.62
CA GLU A 455 6.24 34.20 1.78
C GLU A 455 6.92 33.96 0.42
N GLY A 456 6.32 34.43 -0.69
CA GLY A 456 6.84 34.22 -2.03
C GLY A 456 7.08 32.75 -2.34
N TYR A 457 8.30 32.41 -2.76
CA TYR A 457 8.68 31.02 -3.07
C TYR A 457 8.71 30.07 -1.87
N ALA A 458 8.84 30.59 -0.63
CA ALA A 458 8.78 29.82 0.61
C ALA A 458 7.34 29.54 1.07
N THR A 459 6.33 30.10 0.43
CA THR A 459 4.92 29.85 0.76
C THR A 459 4.60 28.37 0.63
N ARG A 460 3.96 27.80 1.65
CA ARG A 460 3.55 26.39 1.65
C ARG A 460 2.45 26.14 0.63
N LEU A 461 2.58 25.09 -0.16
CA LEU A 461 1.59 24.69 -1.17
C LEU A 461 0.20 24.44 -0.58
N THR A 462 0.12 23.93 0.65
CA THR A 462 -1.14 23.69 1.36
C THR A 462 -1.86 24.98 1.78
N ALA A 463 -1.13 26.10 1.90
CA ALA A 463 -1.66 27.42 2.24
C ALA A 463 -2.02 28.23 0.99
N ALA A 464 -1.68 27.77 -0.21
CA ALA A 464 -1.89 28.48 -1.47
C ALA A 464 -2.97 27.75 -2.31
N PRO A 465 -4.23 28.24 -2.33
CA PRO A 465 -5.27 27.66 -3.19
C PRO A 465 -4.99 28.07 -4.65
N LEU A 466 -4.28 27.20 -5.38
CA LEU A 466 -3.92 27.45 -6.77
C LEU A 466 -5.10 27.16 -7.70
N SER A 467 -5.30 28.02 -8.68
CA SER A 467 -6.14 27.73 -9.84
C SER A 467 -5.50 26.66 -10.73
N GLY A 468 -6.28 26.06 -11.62
CA GLY A 468 -5.76 25.07 -12.57
C GLY A 468 -4.63 25.64 -13.44
N GLY A 469 -4.76 26.87 -13.91
CA GLY A 469 -3.73 27.54 -14.72
C GLY A 469 -2.46 27.89 -13.93
N GLU A 470 -2.57 28.26 -12.66
CA GLU A 470 -1.40 28.48 -11.78
C GLU A 470 -0.66 27.17 -11.51
N SER A 471 -1.39 26.10 -11.20
CA SER A 471 -0.80 24.76 -11.03
C SER A 471 -0.08 24.30 -12.29
N GLN A 472 -0.68 24.52 -13.49
CA GLN A 472 -0.03 24.22 -14.77
C GLN A 472 1.27 25.00 -14.96
N ARG A 473 1.28 26.30 -14.65
CA ARG A 473 2.50 27.15 -14.77
C ARG A 473 3.61 26.69 -13.82
N VAL A 474 3.28 26.32 -12.57
CA VAL A 474 4.26 25.74 -11.64
C VAL A 474 4.80 24.39 -12.15
N GLY A 475 3.93 23.52 -12.66
CA GLY A 475 4.33 22.26 -13.28
C GLY A 475 5.20 22.44 -14.52
N LEU A 476 4.93 23.49 -15.32
CA LEU A 476 5.74 23.85 -16.47
C LEU A 476 7.12 24.42 -16.06
N ALA A 477 7.18 25.27 -15.02
CA ALA A 477 8.42 25.76 -14.44
C ALA A 477 9.32 24.61 -13.98
N ARG A 478 8.74 23.58 -13.32
CA ARG A 478 9.44 22.33 -12.96
C ARG A 478 10.02 21.63 -14.19
N ALA A 479 9.24 21.48 -15.26
CA ALA A 479 9.72 20.86 -16.48
C ALA A 479 10.89 21.63 -17.10
N PHE A 480 10.87 22.96 -17.06
CA PHE A 480 11.97 23.81 -17.54
C PHE A 480 13.22 23.69 -16.66
N VAL A 481 13.06 23.67 -15.32
CA VAL A 481 14.20 23.44 -14.39
C VAL A 481 14.85 22.07 -14.62
N GLN A 482 14.06 21.06 -14.90
CA GLN A 482 14.57 19.71 -15.17
C GLN A 482 15.35 19.61 -16.51
N THR A 483 15.20 20.60 -17.36
CA THR A 483 15.96 20.71 -18.59
C THR A 483 17.37 21.21 -18.25
N ASP A 484 18.18 20.38 -17.56
CA ASP A 484 19.61 20.60 -17.27
C ASP A 484 20.35 21.03 -18.56
N PRO A 485 21.51 21.71 -18.49
CA PRO A 485 22.38 21.90 -19.66
C PRO A 485 22.59 20.64 -20.50
N CYS A 486 22.51 19.45 -19.92
CA CYS A 486 22.56 18.15 -20.60
C CYS A 486 21.21 17.57 -21.03
N GLY A 487 20.05 18.19 -20.68
CA GLY A 487 18.70 17.72 -21.08
C GLY A 487 18.54 17.76 -22.60
N ARG A 488 17.96 16.70 -23.19
CA ARG A 488 17.86 16.52 -24.64
C ARG A 488 16.44 16.61 -25.16
N LEU A 489 15.49 16.14 -24.37
CA LEU A 489 14.10 16.03 -24.74
C LEU A 489 13.20 16.67 -23.68
N LEU A 490 12.33 17.56 -24.13
CA LEU A 490 11.25 18.12 -23.33
C LEU A 490 9.92 17.61 -23.89
N VAL A 491 9.19 16.85 -23.09
CA VAL A 491 7.85 16.34 -23.43
C VAL A 491 6.81 17.16 -22.69
N LEU A 492 5.86 17.74 -23.42
CA LEU A 492 4.79 18.57 -22.89
C LEU A 492 3.44 17.98 -23.29
N ASP A 493 2.70 17.47 -22.32
CA ASP A 493 1.38 16.87 -22.55
C ASP A 493 0.28 17.86 -22.17
N ASP A 494 -0.21 18.61 -23.15
CA ASP A 494 -1.31 19.61 -23.09
C ASP A 494 -1.18 20.63 -21.93
N VAL A 495 0.05 21.07 -21.67
CA VAL A 495 0.41 21.92 -20.52
C VAL A 495 -0.20 23.34 -20.53
N THR A 496 -0.90 23.71 -21.61
CA THR A 496 -1.53 25.03 -21.79
C THR A 496 -3.05 24.96 -21.79
N ALA A 497 -3.66 23.81 -21.49
CA ALA A 497 -5.11 23.59 -21.61
C ALA A 497 -5.95 24.52 -20.73
N SER A 498 -5.47 24.88 -19.54
CA SER A 498 -6.17 25.74 -18.56
C SER A 498 -5.65 27.18 -18.55
N LEU A 499 -4.83 27.58 -19.53
CA LEU A 499 -4.27 28.94 -19.59
C LEU A 499 -5.13 29.86 -20.45
N ASP A 500 -5.12 31.13 -20.10
CA ASP A 500 -5.67 32.19 -20.95
C ASP A 500 -4.83 32.40 -22.21
N THR A 501 -5.42 32.98 -23.25
CA THR A 501 -4.81 33.14 -24.56
C THR A 501 -3.53 33.99 -24.54
N VAL A 502 -3.42 34.97 -23.62
CA VAL A 502 -2.25 35.84 -23.52
C VAL A 502 -1.08 35.06 -22.92
N THR A 503 -1.31 34.40 -21.81
CA THR A 503 -0.28 33.55 -21.14
C THR A 503 0.15 32.39 -22.04
N GLU A 504 -0.79 31.74 -22.74
CA GLU A 504 -0.50 30.71 -23.74
C GLU A 504 0.44 31.24 -24.85
N HIS A 505 0.11 32.41 -25.40
CA HIS A 505 0.93 33.03 -26.45
C HIS A 505 2.36 33.29 -25.96
N GLN A 506 2.52 33.81 -24.76
CA GLN A 506 3.82 34.11 -24.16
C GLN A 506 4.64 32.85 -23.89
N ILE A 507 4.02 31.79 -23.38
CA ILE A 507 4.68 30.47 -23.20
C ILE A 507 5.05 29.89 -24.56
N GLY A 508 4.17 30.02 -25.57
CA GLY A 508 4.47 29.64 -26.93
C GLY A 508 5.71 30.33 -27.50
N GLN A 509 5.93 31.62 -27.18
CA GLN A 509 7.15 32.35 -27.56
C GLN A 509 8.40 31.77 -26.85
N VAL A 510 8.30 31.40 -25.57
CA VAL A 510 9.41 30.74 -24.84
C VAL A 510 9.78 29.41 -25.49
N LEU A 511 8.78 28.63 -25.90
CA LEU A 511 9.00 27.32 -26.52
C LEU A 511 9.59 27.41 -27.92
N THR A 512 9.37 28.51 -28.64
CA THR A 512 9.85 28.71 -30.03
C THR A 512 11.01 29.70 -30.16
N GLY A 513 11.32 30.45 -29.09
CA GLY A 513 12.35 31.48 -29.09
C GLY A 513 13.77 30.92 -29.07
N SER A 514 14.76 31.81 -29.29
CA SER A 514 16.21 31.50 -29.30
C SER A 514 16.84 31.35 -27.90
N GLY A 515 16.04 31.00 -26.88
CA GLY A 515 16.49 30.79 -25.49
C GLY A 515 17.05 29.39 -25.25
N ALA A 516 17.33 29.07 -23.97
CA ALA A 516 17.90 27.81 -23.51
C ALA A 516 17.14 26.54 -23.95
N LEU A 517 15.89 26.66 -24.40
CA LEU A 517 15.07 25.57 -24.90
C LEU A 517 15.18 25.37 -26.43
N ALA A 518 15.79 26.32 -27.17
CA ALA A 518 15.83 26.28 -28.63
C ALA A 518 16.61 25.07 -29.19
N ASP A 519 17.68 24.71 -28.52
CA ASP A 519 18.57 23.60 -28.94
C ASP A 519 18.05 22.22 -28.45
N ARG A 520 16.87 22.18 -27.79
CA ARG A 520 16.28 20.95 -27.26
C ARG A 520 15.19 20.41 -28.18
N THR A 521 15.09 19.11 -28.27
CA THR A 521 13.95 18.48 -28.90
C THR A 521 12.74 18.65 -28.01
N ARG A 522 11.65 19.19 -28.56
CA ARG A 522 10.39 19.47 -27.85
C ARG A 522 9.26 18.73 -28.51
N LEU A 523 8.67 17.79 -27.77
CA LEU A 523 7.48 17.05 -28.19
C LEU A 523 6.28 17.61 -27.43
N VAL A 524 5.36 18.30 -28.11
CA VAL A 524 4.23 19.00 -27.50
C VAL A 524 2.92 18.40 -27.97
N VAL A 525 2.18 17.76 -27.09
CA VAL A 525 0.77 17.40 -27.35
C VAL A 525 -0.06 18.64 -27.17
N THR A 526 -0.90 18.96 -28.14
CA THR A 526 -1.72 20.18 -28.10
C THR A 526 -3.02 20.06 -28.87
N HIS A 527 -4.03 20.80 -28.41
CA HIS A 527 -5.29 21.07 -29.10
C HIS A 527 -5.35 22.50 -29.67
N ARG A 528 -4.26 23.27 -29.53
CA ARG A 528 -4.20 24.69 -29.92
C ARG A 528 -3.59 24.86 -31.30
N VAL A 529 -4.32 25.59 -32.19
CA VAL A 529 -3.83 25.95 -33.51
C VAL A 529 -2.55 26.77 -33.43
N SER A 530 -2.47 27.71 -32.48
CA SER A 530 -1.33 28.59 -32.26
C SER A 530 -0.01 27.82 -32.04
N THR A 531 -0.05 26.76 -31.23
CA THR A 531 1.11 25.90 -30.96
C THR A 531 1.46 25.05 -32.18
N ALA A 532 0.45 24.44 -32.83
CA ALA A 532 0.67 23.64 -34.03
C ALA A 532 1.25 24.46 -35.19
N ALA A 533 0.82 25.72 -35.34
CA ALA A 533 1.30 26.61 -36.40
C ALA A 533 2.77 27.05 -36.22
N ARG A 534 3.29 27.01 -35.01
CA ARG A 534 4.70 27.36 -34.68
C ARG A 534 5.64 26.16 -34.71
N ALA A 535 5.10 24.93 -34.77
CA ALA A 535 5.90 23.73 -34.76
C ALA A 535 6.63 23.52 -36.09
N ASP A 536 7.88 23.05 -36.00
CA ASP A 536 8.70 22.67 -37.16
C ASP A 536 8.10 21.44 -37.85
N LEU A 537 7.53 20.53 -37.05
CA LEU A 537 6.84 19.32 -37.50
C LEU A 537 5.52 19.15 -36.76
N VAL A 538 4.47 18.84 -37.49
CA VAL A 538 3.18 18.45 -36.92
C VAL A 538 2.91 16.98 -37.24
N VAL A 539 2.58 16.22 -36.20
CA VAL A 539 2.19 14.82 -36.27
C VAL A 539 0.70 14.70 -36.00
N TRP A 540 -0.06 14.34 -37.01
CA TRP A 540 -1.49 14.15 -36.90
C TRP A 540 -1.82 12.70 -36.56
N MET A 541 -2.34 12.49 -35.35
CA MET A 541 -2.77 11.19 -34.83
C MET A 541 -4.27 10.94 -35.09
N GLY A 542 -4.61 9.72 -35.46
CA GLY A 542 -6.01 9.30 -35.64
C GLY A 542 -6.14 7.78 -35.59
N GLY A 543 -7.06 7.27 -34.76
CA GLY A 543 -7.30 5.83 -34.61
C GLY A 543 -6.08 5.04 -34.15
N GLY A 544 -5.26 5.61 -33.27
CA GLY A 544 -4.05 4.96 -32.76
C GLY A 544 -2.86 4.93 -33.72
N ARG A 545 -2.93 5.60 -34.85
CA ARG A 545 -1.87 5.63 -35.88
C ARG A 545 -1.48 7.06 -36.25
N VAL A 546 -0.29 7.25 -36.79
CA VAL A 546 0.08 8.51 -37.47
C VAL A 546 -0.60 8.56 -38.82
N ARG A 547 -1.58 9.46 -38.97
CA ARG A 547 -2.30 9.67 -40.25
C ARG A 547 -1.44 10.41 -41.26
N ARG A 548 -0.86 11.53 -40.85
CA ARG A 548 0.02 12.36 -41.70
C ARG A 548 1.01 13.13 -40.82
N ARG A 549 2.11 13.51 -41.40
CA ARG A 549 3.13 14.40 -40.82
C ARG A 549 3.52 15.47 -41.85
N GLY A 550 3.86 16.67 -41.37
CA GLY A 550 4.27 17.79 -42.22
C GLY A 550 4.19 19.09 -41.46
N THR A 551 4.37 20.20 -42.09
CA THR A 551 4.14 21.51 -41.49
C THR A 551 2.65 21.78 -41.27
N HIS A 552 2.30 22.64 -40.34
CA HIS A 552 0.92 23.04 -40.11
C HIS A 552 0.27 23.56 -41.40
N ARG A 553 1.01 24.34 -42.21
CA ARG A 553 0.55 24.93 -43.46
C ARG A 553 0.17 23.84 -44.48
N GLU A 554 0.99 22.81 -44.63
CA GLU A 554 0.72 21.68 -45.52
C GLU A 554 -0.53 20.89 -45.10
N LEU A 555 -0.65 20.62 -43.78
CA LEU A 555 -1.76 19.84 -43.23
C LEU A 555 -3.08 20.65 -43.21
N TRP A 556 -2.98 21.99 -43.15
CA TRP A 556 -4.18 22.86 -43.13
C TRP A 556 -5.02 22.78 -44.37
N ALA A 557 -4.46 22.32 -45.49
CA ALA A 557 -5.24 22.06 -46.70
C ALA A 557 -6.30 20.97 -46.52
N ASP A 558 -6.08 20.04 -45.59
CA ASP A 558 -6.94 18.92 -45.28
C ASP A 558 -8.14 19.35 -44.42
N PRO A 559 -9.40 19.14 -44.84
CA PRO A 559 -10.58 19.49 -44.03
C PRO A 559 -10.71 18.72 -42.74
N GLU A 560 -10.27 17.43 -42.70
CA GLU A 560 -10.31 16.61 -41.47
C GLU A 560 -9.29 17.10 -40.46
N TYR A 561 -8.13 17.57 -40.89
CA TYR A 561 -7.14 18.19 -40.02
C TYR A 561 -7.68 19.48 -39.40
N ARG A 562 -8.32 20.36 -40.20
CA ARG A 562 -8.96 21.58 -39.69
C ARG A 562 -10.06 21.28 -38.68
N ALA A 563 -10.77 20.18 -38.86
CA ALA A 563 -11.86 19.78 -37.98
C ALA A 563 -11.36 19.40 -36.55
N ILE A 564 -10.08 19.03 -36.37
CA ILE A 564 -9.50 18.73 -35.05
C ILE A 564 -9.58 19.94 -34.11
N PHE A 565 -9.41 21.14 -34.65
CA PHE A 565 -9.37 22.39 -33.91
C PHE A 565 -10.73 23.10 -33.80
N ARG A 566 -11.78 22.50 -34.34
CA ARG A 566 -13.16 23.02 -34.18
C ARG A 566 -13.75 22.41 -32.91
N PRO A 567 -14.44 23.21 -32.05
CA PRO A 567 -15.19 22.64 -30.96
C PRO A 567 -16.17 21.59 -31.49
N GLU A 568 -16.24 20.42 -30.87
CA GLU A 568 -17.21 19.39 -31.21
C GLU A 568 -18.61 19.99 -31.05
N ARG A 569 -19.31 20.23 -32.18
CA ARG A 569 -20.75 20.44 -32.15
C ARG A 569 -21.34 19.09 -31.77
N GLY A 570 -21.83 18.93 -30.55
CA GLY A 570 -22.64 17.77 -30.18
C GLY A 570 -23.75 17.57 -31.22
N PRO A 571 -24.20 16.33 -31.44
CA PRO A 571 -25.30 16.09 -32.37
C PRO A 571 -26.47 17.00 -31.96
N LEU A 572 -26.87 17.90 -32.89
CA LEU A 572 -28.09 18.68 -32.75
C LEU A 572 -29.19 17.65 -32.49
N ARG A 573 -29.72 17.60 -31.26
CA ARG A 573 -30.98 16.88 -31.02
C ARG A 573 -31.98 17.47 -32.00
N PRO A 574 -32.64 16.65 -32.83
CA PRO A 574 -33.74 17.16 -33.65
C PRO A 574 -34.73 17.78 -32.66
N GLU A 575 -35.04 19.04 -32.87
CA GLU A 575 -36.11 19.72 -32.16
C GLU A 575 -37.37 18.84 -32.34
N ARG A 576 -37.81 18.24 -31.24
CA ARG A 576 -39.16 17.65 -31.22
C ARG A 576 -40.12 18.80 -31.42
N GLY A 577 -40.67 18.86 -32.61
CA GLY A 577 -41.69 19.82 -32.96
C GLY A 577 -42.74 19.86 -31.85
N LEU A 578 -42.93 21.01 -31.28
CA LEU A 578 -44.11 21.35 -30.48
C LEU A 578 -45.30 21.34 -31.46
N GLY A 579 -45.79 20.10 -31.72
CA GLY A 579 -47.10 19.89 -32.31
C GLY A 579 -48.17 20.23 -31.27
N GLY A 580 -48.83 21.35 -31.46
CA GLY A 580 -49.92 21.77 -30.63
C GLY A 580 -51.12 20.80 -30.71
N GLY A 581 -51.86 20.74 -29.65
CA GLY A 581 -53.13 20.05 -29.50
C GLY A 581 -53.67 20.23 -28.10
N MET A 582 -54.33 21.35 -27.85
CA MET A 582 -55.42 21.39 -26.87
C MET A 582 -56.64 20.59 -27.41
N PRO A 583 -57.57 20.09 -26.62
CA PRO A 583 -58.24 20.76 -25.52
C PRO A 583 -58.00 20.19 -24.13
#